data_2895b471937bd1e003df774f469d316b
#
_entry.id   2895b471937bd1e003df774f469d316b
#
_cell.length_a   1.000
_cell.length_b   1.000
_cell.length_c   1.000
_cell.angle_alpha   90.00
_cell.angle_beta   90.00
_cell.angle_gamma   90.00
#
_symmetry.space_group_name_H-M   'P 1'
#
loop_
_entity.id
_entity.type
_entity.pdbx_description
1 polymer ?
#
loop_
_entity_poly.entity_id
_entity_poly.type
_entity_poly.pdbx_seq_one_letter_code
_entity_poly.pdbx_strand_id
1 'polypeptide(L)'
;MSVCLLHQGHVRLLQQAKALGGHVVVVLTSDAEVLKYKGYPPELSFEERKEVLLALKSVDEVIEGPWLIEDDFLQNHKADCLVHSGPNFNKITKTELVSLERTEGVSSEEMRFRATASIVTGRNSKKCLLTPGPTNLHPSNLTDIQPVFSRSDSHYQEVTARVLEAIRLLAGQDSIVAVPGSATTAIEVATSNFLTGRVLVLVTGYYSARMLDMIRAKEKFLGLTALESMGWEEFGRSDLTKWDWIVCAYTETADAFALDLPLVSSRARGMGAKLMVDATGSINLEDHHELADVTMFSSCKGLGGLTGAGFITFNRSQLSALNAAKQPFILDLNTYIEKKTTSPAHTILSMDTISGTFPAQRERIRRSKEQFMRLFGDVLFRPANQNQPLLCTKVKNAEIELPDWMIGYEPRAIEADCQVVCHLFDQFPSNREPGDVYSSLKRKSIKSKS
;
A
#
# COMPACT_ATOMS: atom_id res chain seq x y z
N MET A 1 3.99 -35.15 -2.32
CA MET A 1 3.45 -33.88 -1.75
C MET A 1 4.46 -33.24 -0.80
N SER A 2 4.52 -31.89 -0.73
CA SER A 2 5.51 -31.21 0.15
C SER A 2 5.09 -31.11 1.62
N VAL A 3 3.80 -30.92 1.89
CA VAL A 3 3.23 -30.81 3.26
C VAL A 3 4.07 -29.95 4.22
N CYS A 4 4.58 -28.81 3.76
CA CYS A 4 5.39 -27.91 4.60
C CYS A 4 4.66 -27.52 5.88
N LEU A 5 3.35 -27.25 5.77
CA LEU A 5 2.42 -27.13 6.90
C LEU A 5 1.22 -28.04 6.63
N LEU A 6 0.96 -28.99 7.51
CA LEU A 6 -0.24 -29.83 7.41
C LEU A 6 -1.49 -28.99 7.66
N HIS A 7 -2.49 -29.14 6.80
CA HIS A 7 -3.77 -28.44 6.92
C HIS A 7 -4.94 -29.33 6.45
N GLN A 8 -6.16 -28.88 6.73
CA GLN A 8 -7.39 -29.62 6.41
C GLN A 8 -7.48 -30.05 4.93
N GLY A 9 -6.91 -29.30 3.99
CA GLY A 9 -6.89 -29.68 2.57
C GLY A 9 -6.09 -30.97 2.33
N HIS A 10 -4.95 -31.14 3.01
CA HIS A 10 -4.18 -32.39 2.95
C HIS A 10 -4.96 -33.55 3.60
N VAL A 11 -5.56 -33.30 4.76
CA VAL A 11 -6.35 -34.34 5.47
C VAL A 11 -7.51 -34.82 4.60
N ARG A 12 -8.26 -33.91 3.98
CA ARG A 12 -9.38 -34.28 3.09
C ARG A 12 -8.92 -35.06 1.86
N LEU A 13 -7.82 -34.64 1.23
CA LEU A 13 -7.23 -35.36 0.10
C LEU A 13 -6.88 -36.80 0.49
N LEU A 14 -6.20 -36.98 1.62
CA LEU A 14 -5.80 -38.30 2.11
C LEU A 14 -6.99 -39.17 2.53
N GLN A 15 -8.04 -38.57 3.10
CA GLN A 15 -9.31 -39.28 3.40
C GLN A 15 -10.00 -39.73 2.12
N GLN A 16 -10.06 -38.89 1.10
CA GLN A 16 -10.65 -39.26 -0.19
C GLN A 16 -9.81 -40.34 -0.89
N ALA A 17 -8.47 -40.23 -0.86
CA ALA A 17 -7.59 -41.28 -1.37
C ALA A 17 -7.81 -42.62 -0.64
N LYS A 18 -7.99 -42.61 0.67
CA LYS A 18 -8.28 -43.82 1.48
C LYS A 18 -9.64 -44.45 1.14
N ALA A 19 -10.60 -43.62 0.73
CA ALA A 19 -11.92 -44.09 0.30
C ALA A 19 -11.90 -44.76 -1.09
N LEU A 20 -10.89 -44.44 -1.94
CA LEU A 20 -10.72 -45.06 -3.26
C LEU A 20 -10.03 -46.41 -3.20
N GLY A 21 -9.15 -46.61 -2.25
CA GLY A 21 -8.32 -47.84 -2.19
C GLY A 21 -7.91 -48.26 -0.77
N GLY A 22 -7.43 -49.49 -0.64
CA GLY A 22 -7.11 -50.08 0.64
C GLY A 22 -5.86 -49.53 1.32
N HIS A 23 -4.77 -49.29 0.58
CA HIS A 23 -3.47 -48.90 1.11
C HIS A 23 -3.02 -47.55 0.54
N VAL A 24 -2.80 -46.57 1.40
CA VAL A 24 -2.41 -45.20 1.02
C VAL A 24 -0.95 -44.94 1.34
N VAL A 25 -0.14 -44.81 0.31
CA VAL A 25 1.27 -44.44 0.40
C VAL A 25 1.42 -42.95 0.08
N VAL A 26 1.94 -42.16 0.98
CA VAL A 26 2.24 -40.75 0.76
C VAL A 26 3.67 -40.61 0.24
N VAL A 27 3.81 -40.12 -0.98
CA VAL A 27 5.12 -39.72 -1.51
C VAL A 27 5.42 -38.30 -0.99
N LEU A 28 6.32 -38.23 0.00
CA LEU A 28 6.73 -37.00 0.66
C LEU A 28 8.02 -36.45 0.03
N THR A 29 7.97 -35.19 -0.38
CA THR A 29 9.13 -34.53 -1.01
C THR A 29 10.19 -34.18 0.02
N SER A 30 11.47 -34.47 -0.25
CA SER A 30 12.60 -34.16 0.64
C SER A 30 12.76 -32.63 0.88
N ASP A 31 13.46 -32.25 1.95
CA ASP A 31 13.71 -30.83 2.28
C ASP A 31 14.54 -30.14 1.20
N ALA A 32 15.51 -30.86 0.63
CA ALA A 32 16.33 -30.34 -0.47
C ALA A 32 15.52 -30.04 -1.74
N GLU A 33 14.59 -30.93 -2.11
CA GLU A 33 13.70 -30.70 -3.25
C GLU A 33 12.70 -29.57 -2.97
N VAL A 34 12.17 -29.45 -1.75
CA VAL A 34 11.32 -28.33 -1.36
C VAL A 34 12.08 -27.01 -1.51
N LEU A 35 13.30 -26.91 -0.97
CA LEU A 35 14.15 -25.73 -1.08
C LEU A 35 14.44 -25.39 -2.53
N LYS A 36 14.78 -26.38 -3.36
CA LYS A 36 15.09 -26.20 -4.78
C LYS A 36 13.91 -25.62 -5.59
N TYR A 37 12.69 -26.14 -5.37
CA TYR A 37 11.53 -25.78 -6.19
C TYR A 37 10.66 -24.67 -5.61
N LYS A 38 10.69 -24.45 -4.29
CA LYS A 38 9.95 -23.36 -3.63
C LYS A 38 10.81 -22.16 -3.25
N GLY A 39 12.15 -22.29 -3.25
CA GLY A 39 13.08 -21.22 -2.89
C GLY A 39 13.21 -20.99 -1.38
N TYR A 40 12.56 -21.81 -0.55
CA TYR A 40 12.65 -21.74 0.92
C TYR A 40 12.57 -23.14 1.54
N PRO A 41 13.21 -23.37 2.71
CA PRO A 41 13.11 -24.64 3.41
C PRO A 41 11.68 -24.84 3.97
N PRO A 42 11.22 -26.09 4.12
CA PRO A 42 9.95 -26.35 4.80
C PRO A 42 10.03 -25.96 6.28
N GLU A 43 8.89 -25.61 6.88
CA GLU A 43 8.80 -25.26 8.32
C GLU A 43 9.05 -26.44 9.23
N LEU A 44 8.66 -27.64 8.79
CA LEU A 44 8.91 -28.91 9.46
C LEU A 44 9.89 -29.70 8.61
N SER A 45 10.91 -30.28 9.25
CA SER A 45 11.85 -31.21 8.61
C SER A 45 11.13 -32.39 7.98
N PHE A 46 11.81 -33.14 7.11
CA PHE A 46 11.26 -34.34 6.49
C PHE A 46 10.75 -35.33 7.53
N GLU A 47 11.50 -35.58 8.60
CA GLU A 47 11.12 -36.53 9.65
C GLU A 47 9.90 -36.05 10.45
N GLU A 48 9.82 -34.76 10.79
CA GLU A 48 8.64 -34.17 11.45
C GLU A 48 7.40 -34.26 10.60
N ARG A 49 7.54 -33.96 9.30
CA ARG A 49 6.41 -34.07 8.35
C ARG A 49 5.96 -35.51 8.17
N LYS A 50 6.89 -36.45 8.13
CA LYS A 50 6.65 -37.92 8.06
C LYS A 50 5.91 -38.38 9.30
N GLU A 51 6.38 -38.03 10.49
CA GLU A 51 5.75 -38.39 11.77
C GLU A 51 4.28 -37.91 11.83
N VAL A 52 4.03 -36.62 11.49
CA VAL A 52 2.68 -36.04 11.47
C VAL A 52 1.76 -36.75 10.45
N LEU A 53 2.27 -37.13 9.28
CA LEU A 53 1.50 -37.86 8.27
C LEU A 53 1.17 -39.28 8.72
N LEU A 54 2.09 -40.02 9.33
CA LEU A 54 1.87 -41.35 9.84
C LEU A 54 0.86 -41.42 11.00
N ALA A 55 0.66 -40.31 11.71
CA ALA A 55 -0.35 -40.20 12.76
C ALA A 55 -1.80 -40.07 12.19
N LEU A 56 -1.97 -39.86 10.87
CA LEU A 56 -3.28 -39.79 10.24
C LEU A 56 -3.82 -41.21 9.93
N LYS A 57 -5.05 -41.51 10.34
CA LYS A 57 -5.74 -42.77 10.08
C LYS A 57 -5.89 -43.13 8.60
N SER A 58 -5.76 -42.15 7.72
CA SER A 58 -5.87 -42.29 6.26
C SER A 58 -4.54 -42.53 5.57
N VAL A 59 -3.44 -42.63 6.30
CA VAL A 59 -2.08 -42.88 5.78
C VAL A 59 -1.57 -44.18 6.33
N ASP A 60 -1.14 -45.09 5.47
CA ASP A 60 -0.59 -46.37 5.84
C ASP A 60 0.95 -46.37 5.78
N GLU A 61 1.53 -45.61 4.83
CA GLU A 61 2.97 -45.50 4.62
C GLU A 61 3.38 -44.14 4.12
N VAL A 62 4.59 -43.70 4.45
CA VAL A 62 5.22 -42.48 3.93
C VAL A 62 6.59 -42.80 3.38
N ILE A 63 6.80 -42.56 2.12
CA ILE A 63 8.08 -42.76 1.42
C ILE A 63 8.64 -41.42 0.93
N GLU A 64 9.96 -41.31 0.86
CA GLU A 64 10.61 -40.17 0.23
C GLU A 64 10.47 -40.25 -1.30
N GLY A 65 10.23 -39.11 -1.96
CA GLY A 65 10.15 -39.05 -3.40
C GLY A 65 10.48 -37.69 -4.00
N PRO A 66 10.64 -37.67 -5.32
CA PRO A 66 10.98 -36.47 -6.04
C PRO A 66 9.83 -35.44 -6.06
N TRP A 67 10.17 -34.19 -6.48
CA TRP A 67 9.16 -33.13 -6.69
C TRP A 67 8.13 -33.50 -7.75
N LEU A 68 8.59 -34.06 -8.87
CA LEU A 68 7.75 -34.60 -9.95
C LEU A 68 7.87 -36.12 -9.98
N ILE A 69 6.75 -36.80 -10.05
CA ILE A 69 6.65 -38.26 -10.07
C ILE A 69 6.49 -38.70 -11.53
N GLU A 70 7.18 -39.77 -11.91
CA GLU A 70 7.14 -40.43 -13.22
C GLU A 70 6.63 -41.86 -13.08
N ASP A 71 6.21 -42.49 -14.18
CA ASP A 71 5.66 -43.87 -14.19
C ASP A 71 6.58 -44.89 -13.57
N ASP A 72 7.90 -44.82 -13.82
CA ASP A 72 8.89 -45.77 -13.28
C ASP A 72 8.95 -45.74 -11.76
N PHE A 73 8.78 -44.53 -11.15
CA PHE A 73 8.72 -44.40 -9.70
C PHE A 73 7.50 -45.16 -9.14
N LEU A 74 6.33 -44.97 -9.77
CA LEU A 74 5.09 -45.62 -9.34
C LEU A 74 5.13 -47.13 -9.53
N GLN A 75 5.68 -47.61 -10.63
CA GLN A 75 5.86 -49.05 -10.89
C GLN A 75 6.79 -49.73 -9.88
N ASN A 76 7.91 -49.07 -9.55
CA ASN A 76 8.86 -49.60 -8.54
C ASN A 76 8.22 -49.72 -7.15
N HIS A 77 7.24 -48.88 -6.82
CA HIS A 77 6.50 -48.92 -5.59
C HIS A 77 5.16 -49.68 -5.71
N LYS A 78 4.88 -50.31 -6.86
CA LYS A 78 3.68 -51.11 -7.14
C LYS A 78 2.38 -50.33 -6.86
N ALA A 79 2.37 -49.06 -7.23
CA ALA A 79 1.23 -48.22 -7.08
C ALA A 79 0.17 -48.47 -8.20
N ASP A 80 -1.07 -48.71 -7.83
CA ASP A 80 -2.17 -48.93 -8.78
C ASP A 80 -2.60 -47.58 -9.43
N CYS A 81 -2.59 -46.51 -8.64
CA CYS A 81 -2.93 -45.16 -9.13
C CYS A 81 -2.15 -44.08 -8.41
N LEU A 82 -2.04 -42.91 -9.04
CA LEU A 82 -1.57 -41.67 -8.40
C LEU A 82 -2.78 -40.74 -8.15
N VAL A 83 -3.01 -40.44 -6.89
CA VAL A 83 -4.07 -39.48 -6.49
C VAL A 83 -3.45 -38.10 -6.27
N HIS A 84 -4.00 -37.09 -6.88
CA HIS A 84 -3.57 -35.70 -6.69
C HIS A 84 -4.76 -34.71 -6.65
N SER A 85 -4.49 -33.46 -6.23
CA SER A 85 -5.45 -32.35 -6.31
C SER A 85 -4.80 -31.12 -6.93
N GLY A 86 -5.56 -30.41 -7.77
CA GLY A 86 -5.07 -29.22 -8.50
C GLY A 86 -4.33 -29.55 -9.79
N PRO A 87 -3.57 -28.59 -10.37
CA PRO A 87 -2.85 -28.81 -11.63
C PRO A 87 -1.84 -29.94 -11.51
N ASN A 88 -1.86 -30.86 -12.48
CA ASN A 88 -0.91 -31.97 -12.53
C ASN A 88 0.25 -31.64 -13.47
N PHE A 89 1.47 -31.66 -12.95
CA PHE A 89 2.71 -31.49 -13.71
C PHE A 89 3.52 -32.80 -13.79
N ASN A 90 3.03 -33.89 -13.19
CA ASN A 90 3.68 -35.21 -13.25
C ASN A 90 3.54 -35.82 -14.64
N LYS A 91 4.57 -36.52 -15.10
CA LYS A 91 4.57 -37.19 -16.42
C LYS A 91 4.13 -38.64 -16.23
N ILE A 92 2.82 -38.85 -16.03
CA ILE A 92 2.21 -40.17 -15.84
C ILE A 92 1.43 -40.55 -17.11
N THR A 93 1.77 -41.69 -17.68
CA THR A 93 1.15 -42.21 -18.92
C THR A 93 0.70 -43.66 -18.83
N LYS A 94 1.27 -44.43 -17.88
CA LYS A 94 1.03 -45.88 -17.72
C LYS A 94 0.22 -46.22 -16.47
N THR A 95 0.30 -45.37 -15.43
CA THR A 95 -0.38 -45.55 -14.16
C THR A 95 -1.65 -44.70 -14.16
N GLU A 96 -2.71 -45.18 -13.54
CA GLU A 96 -3.96 -44.43 -13.42
C GLU A 96 -3.75 -43.12 -12.64
N LEU A 97 -4.26 -42.02 -13.15
CA LEU A 97 -4.20 -40.70 -12.54
C LEU A 97 -5.59 -40.27 -12.06
N VAL A 98 -5.78 -40.20 -10.74
CA VAL A 98 -7.03 -39.79 -10.11
C VAL A 98 -6.92 -38.35 -9.66
N SER A 99 -7.69 -37.46 -10.29
CA SER A 99 -7.73 -36.05 -9.93
C SER A 99 -8.90 -35.78 -8.98
N LEU A 100 -8.61 -35.24 -7.81
CA LEU A 100 -9.60 -34.84 -6.82
C LEU A 100 -9.72 -33.33 -6.73
N GLU A 101 -10.89 -32.84 -6.34
CA GLU A 101 -11.11 -31.41 -6.17
C GLU A 101 -10.22 -30.84 -5.05
N ARG A 102 -9.63 -29.68 -5.33
CA ARG A 102 -8.87 -28.96 -4.33
C ARG A 102 -9.81 -28.29 -3.33
N THR A 103 -9.50 -28.39 -2.04
CA THR A 103 -10.20 -27.60 -1.02
C THR A 103 -9.90 -26.11 -1.21
N GLU A 104 -10.91 -25.34 -1.54
CA GLU A 104 -10.80 -23.89 -1.74
C GLU A 104 -10.42 -23.16 -0.43
N GLY A 105 -9.70 -22.04 -0.56
CA GLY A 105 -9.33 -21.18 0.57
C GLY A 105 -8.38 -21.82 1.59
N VAL A 106 -7.72 -22.94 1.23
CA VAL A 106 -6.78 -23.63 2.14
C VAL A 106 -5.49 -24.00 1.43
N SER A 107 -4.39 -23.37 1.85
CA SER A 107 -3.03 -23.70 1.42
C SER A 107 -2.04 -23.40 2.54
N SER A 108 -0.82 -23.95 2.44
CA SER A 108 0.27 -23.60 3.39
C SER A 108 0.60 -22.11 3.33
N GLU A 109 0.48 -21.48 2.16
CA GLU A 109 0.66 -20.03 1.99
C GLU A 109 -0.44 -19.24 2.70
N GLU A 110 -1.70 -19.64 2.54
CA GLU A 110 -2.83 -19.04 3.25
C GLU A 110 -2.69 -19.20 4.78
N MET A 111 -2.16 -20.32 5.26
CA MET A 111 -1.90 -20.50 6.69
C MET A 111 -0.77 -19.60 7.20
N ARG A 112 0.32 -19.44 6.44
CA ARG A 112 1.39 -18.48 6.77
C ARG A 112 0.83 -17.06 6.80
N PHE A 113 0.05 -16.69 5.80
CA PHE A 113 -0.61 -15.40 5.73
C PHE A 113 -1.49 -15.16 6.98
N ARG A 114 -2.35 -16.11 7.34
CA ARG A 114 -3.21 -16.00 8.53
C ARG A 114 -2.42 -15.95 9.83
N ALA A 115 -1.34 -16.72 9.95
CA ALA A 115 -0.46 -16.70 11.12
C ALA A 115 0.25 -15.34 11.23
N THR A 116 0.78 -14.79 10.13
CA THR A 116 1.39 -13.46 10.09
C THR A 116 0.35 -12.38 10.38
N ALA A 117 -0.83 -12.47 9.77
CA ALA A 117 -1.94 -11.58 10.05
C ALA A 117 -2.32 -11.59 11.53
N SER A 118 -2.37 -12.77 12.15
CA SER A 118 -2.63 -12.92 13.59
C SER A 118 -1.55 -12.27 14.46
N ILE A 119 -0.28 -12.37 14.08
CA ILE A 119 0.82 -11.70 14.78
C ILE A 119 0.68 -10.18 14.65
N VAL A 120 0.41 -9.69 13.44
CA VAL A 120 0.27 -8.25 13.14
C VAL A 120 -1.00 -7.69 13.78
N THR A 121 -2.13 -8.40 13.69
CA THR A 121 -3.45 -7.93 14.15
C THR A 121 -3.76 -8.36 15.59
N GLY A 122 -3.25 -9.50 16.06
CA GLY A 122 -3.65 -10.12 17.32
C GLY A 122 -2.97 -9.56 18.56
N ARG A 123 -1.77 -8.99 18.45
CA ARG A 123 -1.04 -8.47 19.63
C ARG A 123 -1.29 -6.99 19.91
N ASN A 124 -1.65 -6.18 18.94
CA ASN A 124 -1.68 -4.72 19.08
C ASN A 124 -2.92 -3.98 18.57
N SER A 125 -3.86 -4.62 17.89
CA SER A 125 -4.95 -3.81 17.36
C SER A 125 -6.30 -4.49 17.35
N LYS A 126 -6.90 -4.55 18.51
CA LYS A 126 -8.35 -4.41 18.57
C LYS A 126 -8.76 -2.97 18.15
N LYS A 127 -7.80 -2.11 17.85
CA LYS A 127 -8.01 -0.70 17.53
C LYS A 127 -8.13 -0.48 16.04
N CYS A 128 -9.14 0.28 15.63
CA CYS A 128 -9.34 0.74 14.26
C CYS A 128 -8.78 2.16 14.12
N LEU A 129 -7.91 2.38 13.12
CA LEU A 129 -7.28 3.67 12.89
C LEU A 129 -8.13 4.49 11.91
N LEU A 130 -8.85 5.48 12.40
CA LEU A 130 -9.56 6.48 11.58
C LEU A 130 -8.67 7.71 11.33
N THR A 131 -7.38 7.48 11.09
CA THR A 131 -6.35 8.51 10.88
C THR A 131 -5.88 8.55 9.43
N PRO A 132 -5.35 9.69 8.94
CA PRO A 132 -4.89 9.79 7.55
C PRO A 132 -3.58 9.03 7.27
N GLY A 133 -2.96 8.44 8.29
CA GLY A 133 -1.72 7.68 8.23
C GLY A 133 -0.82 7.92 9.44
N PRO A 134 0.14 7.01 9.67
CA PRO A 134 0.34 5.73 8.97
C PRO A 134 -0.89 4.86 9.01
N THR A 135 -1.15 4.13 7.91
CA THR A 135 -2.32 3.26 7.80
C THR A 135 -2.07 1.89 8.45
N ASN A 136 -3.12 1.10 8.61
CA ASN A 136 -2.98 -0.30 8.96
C ASN A 136 -2.11 -1.02 7.91
N LEU A 137 -1.30 -1.95 8.37
CA LEU A 137 -0.44 -2.75 7.49
C LEU A 137 -1.19 -3.99 7.03
N HIS A 138 -1.02 -4.34 5.76
CA HIS A 138 -1.35 -5.67 5.26
C HIS A 138 -0.29 -6.67 5.74
N PRO A 139 -0.63 -7.93 6.05
CA PRO A 139 0.37 -8.93 6.45
C PRO A 139 1.53 -9.08 5.47
N SER A 140 1.29 -8.93 4.16
CA SER A 140 2.34 -8.98 3.15
C SER A 140 3.40 -7.88 3.31
N ASN A 141 3.06 -6.74 3.91
CA ASN A 141 4.06 -5.72 4.22
C ASN A 141 5.22 -6.25 5.07
N LEU A 142 4.99 -7.28 5.88
CA LEU A 142 6.01 -7.90 6.71
C LEU A 142 6.60 -9.16 6.06
N THR A 143 5.80 -9.94 5.33
CA THR A 143 6.28 -11.16 4.66
C THR A 143 7.10 -10.87 3.41
N ASP A 144 6.88 -9.74 2.75
CA ASP A 144 7.63 -9.31 1.56
C ASP A 144 9.02 -8.74 1.92
N ILE A 145 9.24 -8.38 3.19
CA ILE A 145 10.54 -7.89 3.65
C ILE A 145 11.53 -9.04 3.71
N GLN A 146 12.62 -8.93 2.97
CA GLN A 146 13.73 -9.84 3.07
C GLN A 146 14.66 -9.46 4.24
N PRO A 147 15.16 -10.43 5.01
CA PRO A 147 16.07 -10.17 6.13
C PRO A 147 17.43 -9.63 5.67
N VAL A 148 17.84 -9.97 4.45
CA VAL A 148 19.11 -9.56 3.85
C VAL A 148 18.87 -9.15 2.40
N PHE A 149 19.50 -8.05 1.98
CA PHE A 149 19.55 -7.63 0.56
C PHE A 149 20.87 -6.93 0.25
N SER A 150 21.24 -6.92 -1.02
CA SER A 150 22.31 -6.09 -1.57
C SER A 150 21.77 -5.24 -2.72
N ARG A 151 22.37 -4.07 -2.93
CA ARG A 151 22.01 -3.25 -4.12
C ARG A 151 22.27 -3.96 -5.45
N SER A 152 23.16 -4.94 -5.46
CA SER A 152 23.47 -5.79 -6.61
C SER A 152 22.63 -7.08 -6.70
N ASP A 153 21.77 -7.33 -5.72
CA ASP A 153 20.86 -8.46 -5.74
C ASP A 153 19.80 -8.27 -6.83
N SER A 154 19.71 -9.23 -7.77
CA SER A 154 18.78 -9.16 -8.90
C SER A 154 17.32 -9.14 -8.45
N HIS A 155 16.97 -9.95 -7.46
CA HIS A 155 15.61 -9.99 -6.91
C HIS A 155 15.21 -8.64 -6.30
N TYR A 156 16.11 -8.05 -5.50
CA TYR A 156 15.88 -6.70 -4.97
C TYR A 156 15.68 -5.65 -6.08
N GLN A 157 16.48 -5.73 -7.15
CA GLN A 157 16.37 -4.82 -8.29
C GLN A 157 15.05 -5.00 -9.04
N GLU A 158 14.64 -6.25 -9.26
CA GLU A 158 13.37 -6.59 -9.92
C GLU A 158 12.15 -6.10 -9.13
N VAL A 159 12.11 -6.40 -7.82
CA VAL A 159 11.04 -5.91 -6.93
C VAL A 159 11.00 -4.39 -6.92
N THR A 160 12.16 -3.76 -6.74
CA THR A 160 12.26 -2.28 -6.72
C THR A 160 11.74 -1.68 -8.02
N ALA A 161 12.12 -2.23 -9.17
CA ALA A 161 11.66 -1.75 -10.46
C ALA A 161 10.14 -1.90 -10.61
N ARG A 162 9.58 -3.05 -10.24
CA ARG A 162 8.14 -3.34 -10.30
C ARG A 162 7.33 -2.41 -9.40
N VAL A 163 7.73 -2.24 -8.15
CA VAL A 163 7.04 -1.37 -7.18
C VAL A 163 7.10 0.09 -7.61
N LEU A 164 8.29 0.58 -7.98
CA LEU A 164 8.44 1.97 -8.43
C LEU A 164 7.66 2.23 -9.72
N GLU A 165 7.61 1.27 -10.65
CA GLU A 165 6.81 1.42 -11.87
C GLU A 165 5.31 1.48 -11.57
N ALA A 166 4.80 0.61 -10.68
CA ALA A 166 3.40 0.65 -10.26
C ALA A 166 3.03 2.01 -9.64
N ILE A 167 3.91 2.57 -8.80
CA ILE A 167 3.71 3.90 -8.18
C ILE A 167 3.81 5.01 -9.22
N ARG A 168 4.78 4.94 -10.15
CA ARG A 168 4.95 5.93 -11.23
C ARG A 168 3.70 6.01 -12.10
N LEU A 169 3.09 4.88 -12.42
CA LEU A 169 1.85 4.83 -13.22
C LEU A 169 0.67 5.52 -12.52
N LEU A 170 0.58 5.45 -11.17
CA LEU A 170 -0.44 6.18 -10.42
C LEU A 170 -0.25 7.70 -10.50
N ALA A 171 0.98 8.16 -10.54
CA ALA A 171 1.32 9.58 -10.56
C ALA A 171 1.29 10.16 -11.99
N GLY A 172 1.54 9.33 -13.02
CA GLY A 172 1.45 9.70 -14.43
C GLY A 172 2.67 10.42 -15.02
N GLN A 173 3.69 10.77 -14.23
CA GLN A 173 4.95 11.32 -14.73
C GLN A 173 5.86 10.22 -15.28
N ASP A 174 6.89 10.59 -16.05
CA ASP A 174 7.77 9.63 -16.73
C ASP A 174 8.96 9.15 -15.89
N SER A 175 9.18 9.73 -14.72
CA SER A 175 10.31 9.40 -13.82
C SER A 175 9.87 9.36 -12.36
N ILE A 176 10.55 8.54 -11.57
CA ILE A 176 10.34 8.40 -10.12
C ILE A 176 11.66 8.19 -9.40
N VAL A 177 11.80 8.81 -8.23
CA VAL A 177 12.84 8.49 -7.25
C VAL A 177 12.23 8.24 -5.89
N ALA A 178 12.84 7.35 -5.12
CA ALA A 178 12.51 7.09 -3.73
C ALA A 178 13.58 7.73 -2.82
N VAL A 179 13.14 8.50 -1.85
CA VAL A 179 14.01 9.15 -0.86
C VAL A 179 13.75 8.55 0.53
N PRO A 180 14.81 8.25 1.32
CA PRO A 180 14.63 7.81 2.69
C PRO A 180 13.94 8.89 3.53
N GLY A 181 12.94 8.52 4.33
CA GLY A 181 12.25 9.44 5.22
C GLY A 181 10.73 9.46 5.02
N SER A 182 10.15 10.60 4.73
CA SER A 182 8.71 10.80 4.60
C SER A 182 8.38 11.70 3.42
N ALA A 183 7.07 11.99 3.22
CA ALA A 183 6.66 13.04 2.28
C ALA A 183 7.37 14.37 2.56
N THR A 184 7.63 14.71 3.82
CA THR A 184 8.37 15.93 4.18
C THR A 184 9.75 15.95 3.54
N THR A 185 10.49 14.84 3.57
CA THR A 185 11.79 14.73 2.89
C THR A 185 11.64 14.86 1.38
N ALA A 186 10.63 14.22 0.78
CA ALA A 186 10.36 14.34 -0.64
C ALA A 186 10.04 15.79 -1.06
N ILE A 187 9.23 16.50 -0.26
CA ILE A 187 8.92 17.93 -0.46
C ILE A 187 10.18 18.77 -0.34
N GLU A 188 11.05 18.54 0.66
CA GLU A 188 12.30 19.27 0.80
C GLU A 188 13.22 19.07 -0.41
N VAL A 189 13.40 17.83 -0.84
CA VAL A 189 14.23 17.53 -2.03
C VAL A 189 13.62 18.17 -3.28
N ALA A 190 12.33 17.96 -3.54
CA ALA A 190 11.68 18.47 -4.74
C ALA A 190 11.71 20.01 -4.80
N THR A 191 11.30 20.70 -3.74
CA THR A 191 11.26 22.16 -3.70
C THR A 191 12.65 22.77 -3.77
N SER A 192 13.67 22.07 -3.25
CA SER A 192 15.08 22.55 -3.32
C SER A 192 15.69 22.43 -4.73
N ASN A 193 15.24 21.48 -5.54
CA ASN A 193 15.84 21.22 -6.84
C ASN A 193 15.04 21.80 -8.01
N PHE A 194 13.71 21.88 -7.92
CA PHE A 194 12.89 22.31 -9.05
C PHE A 194 12.46 23.77 -9.01
N LEU A 195 12.27 24.37 -7.81
CA LEU A 195 11.75 25.73 -7.73
C LEU A 195 12.77 26.76 -8.19
N THR A 196 12.34 27.60 -9.12
CA THR A 196 13.11 28.73 -9.69
C THR A 196 12.15 29.87 -10.00
N GLY A 197 12.67 31.10 -10.11
CA GLY A 197 11.91 32.26 -10.54
C GLY A 197 10.82 32.67 -9.55
N ARG A 198 9.60 32.89 -10.05
CA ARG A 198 8.43 33.34 -9.28
C ARG A 198 7.59 32.14 -8.86
N VAL A 199 7.37 31.96 -7.58
CA VAL A 199 6.65 30.83 -6.99
C VAL A 199 5.37 31.32 -6.30
N LEU A 200 4.23 30.76 -6.69
CA LEU A 200 2.95 30.94 -6.00
C LEU A 200 2.57 29.65 -5.27
N VAL A 201 2.36 29.73 -3.96
CA VAL A 201 1.88 28.63 -3.14
C VAL A 201 0.39 28.79 -2.84
N LEU A 202 -0.44 27.80 -3.23
CA LEU A 202 -1.84 27.77 -2.85
C LEU A 202 -1.97 27.25 -1.43
N VAL A 203 -2.38 28.13 -0.51
CA VAL A 203 -2.58 27.80 0.90
C VAL A 203 -4.07 27.51 1.13
N THR A 204 -4.34 26.21 1.38
CA THR A 204 -5.70 25.69 1.54
C THR A 204 -5.93 25.07 2.91
N GLY A 205 -4.87 24.98 3.74
CA GLY A 205 -4.93 24.46 5.09
C GLY A 205 -3.54 24.29 5.72
N TYR A 206 -3.45 23.44 6.74
CA TYR A 206 -2.24 23.26 7.55
C TYR A 206 -1.03 22.78 6.72
N TYR A 207 -1.21 21.77 5.84
CA TYR A 207 -0.07 21.17 5.15
C TYR A 207 0.47 22.07 4.04
N SER A 208 -0.37 22.75 3.33
CA SER A 208 0.06 23.75 2.33
C SER A 208 0.70 24.97 2.98
N ALA A 209 0.22 25.44 4.15
CA ALA A 209 0.88 26.48 4.92
C ALA A 209 2.28 26.04 5.39
N ARG A 210 2.41 24.82 5.92
CA ARG A 210 3.71 24.25 6.30
C ARG A 210 4.66 24.15 5.10
N MET A 211 4.16 23.75 3.94
CA MET A 211 4.97 23.70 2.71
C MET A 211 5.45 25.09 2.29
N LEU A 212 4.62 26.12 2.41
CA LEU A 212 5.03 27.51 2.21
C LEU A 212 6.18 27.90 3.16
N ASP A 213 6.08 27.55 4.45
CA ASP A 213 7.14 27.84 5.43
C ASP A 213 8.46 27.13 5.10
N MET A 214 8.39 25.89 4.63
CA MET A 214 9.55 25.12 4.16
C MET A 214 10.23 25.80 2.95
N ILE A 215 9.46 26.32 2.00
CA ILE A 215 10.00 27.05 0.85
C ILE A 215 10.57 28.40 1.29
N ARG A 216 9.84 29.13 2.15
CA ARG A 216 10.27 30.44 2.67
C ARG A 216 11.60 30.38 3.41
N ALA A 217 11.81 29.32 4.19
CA ALA A 217 13.07 29.13 4.92
C ALA A 217 14.32 29.07 4.03
N LYS A 218 14.15 28.72 2.75
CA LYS A 218 15.23 28.60 1.75
C LYS A 218 15.11 29.53 0.54
N GLU A 219 14.16 30.43 0.55
CA GLU A 219 13.86 31.36 -0.56
C GLU A 219 15.10 32.06 -1.10
N LYS A 220 15.89 32.67 -0.19
CA LYS A 220 17.13 33.37 -0.54
C LYS A 220 18.19 32.43 -1.10
N PHE A 221 18.35 31.25 -0.51
CA PHE A 221 19.30 30.22 -0.94
C PHE A 221 18.95 29.72 -2.36
N LEU A 222 17.66 29.56 -2.67
CA LEU A 222 17.20 29.14 -3.99
C LEU A 222 17.23 30.28 -5.01
N GLY A 223 17.42 31.53 -4.59
CA GLY A 223 17.42 32.69 -5.47
C GLY A 223 16.06 32.93 -6.14
N LEU A 224 14.95 32.66 -5.42
CA LEU A 224 13.61 32.93 -5.94
C LEU A 224 13.41 34.42 -6.15
N THR A 225 12.82 34.80 -7.28
CA THR A 225 12.58 36.22 -7.60
C THR A 225 11.28 36.76 -6.98
N ALA A 226 10.36 35.86 -6.63
CA ALA A 226 9.20 36.14 -5.80
C ALA A 226 8.67 34.85 -5.16
N LEU A 227 8.17 34.96 -3.93
CA LEU A 227 7.44 33.90 -3.24
C LEU A 227 6.18 34.51 -2.61
N GLU A 228 5.03 34.14 -3.17
CA GLU A 228 3.74 34.60 -2.66
C GLU A 228 2.82 33.42 -2.32
N SER A 229 1.77 33.71 -1.58
CA SER A 229 0.74 32.70 -1.26
C SER A 229 -0.65 33.25 -1.55
N MET A 230 -1.56 32.36 -1.91
CA MET A 230 -2.93 32.71 -2.23
C MET A 230 -3.89 31.65 -1.72
N GLY A 231 -5.05 32.06 -1.22
CA GLY A 231 -6.13 31.15 -0.84
C GLY A 231 -6.86 30.58 -2.05
N TRP A 232 -7.59 29.47 -1.85
CA TRP A 232 -8.31 28.79 -2.93
C TRP A 232 -9.35 29.66 -3.64
N GLU A 233 -10.17 30.39 -2.87
CA GLU A 233 -11.23 31.23 -3.45
C GLU A 233 -10.67 32.42 -4.22
N GLU A 234 -9.60 33.03 -3.71
CA GLU A 234 -8.90 34.11 -4.37
C GLU A 234 -8.25 33.61 -5.66
N PHE A 235 -7.55 32.46 -5.61
CA PHE A 235 -6.98 31.84 -6.81
C PHE A 235 -8.03 31.63 -7.91
N GLY A 236 -9.25 31.20 -7.54
CA GLY A 236 -10.33 30.97 -8.50
C GLY A 236 -10.82 32.25 -9.23
N ARG A 237 -10.67 33.44 -8.61
CA ARG A 237 -11.26 34.70 -9.09
C ARG A 237 -10.25 35.70 -9.61
N SER A 238 -8.98 35.62 -9.23
CA SER A 238 -7.96 36.61 -9.53
C SER A 238 -7.48 36.55 -10.98
N ASP A 239 -7.22 37.72 -11.58
CA ASP A 239 -6.33 37.80 -12.74
C ASP A 239 -4.91 37.56 -12.29
N LEU A 240 -4.38 36.40 -12.64
CA LEU A 240 -3.06 36.01 -12.19
C LEU A 240 -1.98 36.64 -13.05
N THR A 241 -0.99 37.23 -12.39
CA THR A 241 0.27 37.61 -13.03
C THR A 241 1.04 36.36 -13.44
N LYS A 242 2.07 36.54 -14.27
CA LYS A 242 2.91 35.43 -14.71
C LYS A 242 3.70 34.86 -13.52
N TRP A 243 3.53 33.55 -13.27
CA TRP A 243 4.29 32.74 -12.32
C TRP A 243 5.13 31.70 -13.08
N ASP A 244 6.26 31.26 -12.52
CA ASP A 244 7.04 30.17 -13.07
C ASP A 244 6.61 28.83 -12.47
N TRP A 245 6.19 28.85 -11.20
CA TRP A 245 5.67 27.68 -10.49
C TRP A 245 4.40 27.99 -9.71
N ILE A 246 3.44 27.06 -9.78
CA ILE A 246 2.34 26.94 -8.83
C ILE A 246 2.61 25.70 -7.98
N VAL A 247 2.54 25.84 -6.65
CA VAL A 247 2.78 24.78 -5.68
C VAL A 247 1.52 24.60 -4.84
N CYS A 248 1.01 23.37 -4.69
CA CYS A 248 -0.18 23.11 -3.90
C CYS A 248 -0.16 21.75 -3.23
N ALA A 249 -0.95 21.59 -2.16
CA ALA A 249 -1.33 20.31 -1.61
C ALA A 249 -2.65 19.89 -2.26
N TYR A 250 -2.69 18.73 -2.93
CA TYR A 250 -3.91 18.26 -3.58
C TYR A 250 -4.99 17.98 -2.55
N THR A 251 -4.64 17.30 -1.47
CA THR A 251 -5.55 16.98 -0.36
C THR A 251 -5.03 17.55 0.95
N GLU A 252 -5.78 18.47 1.52
CA GLU A 252 -5.61 18.94 2.90
C GLU A 252 -6.30 18.00 3.86
N THR A 253 -5.54 17.06 4.45
CA THR A 253 -6.12 16.05 5.33
C THR A 253 -6.60 16.61 6.66
N ALA A 254 -6.04 17.73 7.12
CA ALA A 254 -6.48 18.41 8.33
C ALA A 254 -7.88 19.05 8.18
N ASP A 255 -8.24 19.42 6.96
CA ASP A 255 -9.50 20.11 6.64
C ASP A 255 -10.46 19.27 5.81
N ALA A 256 -10.07 18.05 5.43
CA ALA A 256 -10.78 17.19 4.49
C ALA A 256 -11.22 17.96 3.23
N PHE A 257 -10.26 18.65 2.63
CA PHE A 257 -10.49 19.45 1.44
C PHE A 257 -9.59 18.97 0.30
N ALA A 258 -10.16 18.77 -0.89
CA ALA A 258 -9.42 18.48 -2.11
C ALA A 258 -9.53 19.64 -3.09
N LEU A 259 -8.40 20.06 -3.68
CA LEU A 259 -8.37 21.04 -4.75
C LEU A 259 -9.02 20.46 -6.03
N ASP A 260 -9.57 21.34 -6.85
CA ASP A 260 -9.86 21.05 -8.26
C ASP A 260 -8.53 21.12 -9.04
N LEU A 261 -7.82 20.00 -9.11
CA LEU A 261 -6.50 19.94 -9.75
C LEU A 261 -6.56 20.25 -11.27
N PRO A 262 -7.57 19.81 -12.03
CA PRO A 262 -7.79 20.25 -13.40
C PRO A 262 -7.87 21.75 -13.55
N LEU A 263 -8.60 22.45 -12.68
CA LEU A 263 -8.67 23.92 -12.70
C LEU A 263 -7.31 24.55 -12.40
N VAL A 264 -6.60 24.07 -11.38
CA VAL A 264 -5.24 24.56 -11.04
C VAL A 264 -4.30 24.39 -12.22
N SER A 265 -4.29 23.21 -12.84
CA SER A 265 -3.45 22.89 -13.99
C SER A 265 -3.78 23.75 -15.20
N SER A 266 -5.07 23.94 -15.51
CA SER A 266 -5.51 24.78 -16.61
C SER A 266 -5.04 26.23 -16.43
N ARG A 267 -5.16 26.79 -15.24
CA ARG A 267 -4.68 28.14 -14.93
C ARG A 267 -3.17 28.25 -14.97
N ALA A 268 -2.45 27.26 -14.42
CA ALA A 268 -0.99 27.20 -14.49
C ALA A 268 -0.50 27.21 -15.95
N ARG A 269 -1.06 26.36 -16.79
CA ARG A 269 -0.73 26.29 -18.22
C ARG A 269 -1.06 27.55 -18.98
N GLY A 270 -2.19 28.20 -18.66
CA GLY A 270 -2.56 29.49 -19.25
C GLY A 270 -1.54 30.60 -19.03
N MET A 271 -0.76 30.51 -17.94
CA MET A 271 0.35 31.42 -17.61
C MET A 271 1.72 30.94 -18.09
N GLY A 272 1.81 29.72 -18.58
CA GLY A 272 3.09 29.03 -18.84
C GLY A 272 3.82 28.59 -17.57
N ALA A 273 3.12 28.52 -16.44
CA ALA A 273 3.67 28.06 -15.17
C ALA A 273 3.69 26.53 -15.09
N LYS A 274 4.68 25.99 -14.36
CA LYS A 274 4.78 24.59 -13.98
C LYS A 274 3.98 24.33 -12.72
N LEU A 275 3.56 23.06 -12.54
CA LEU A 275 2.75 22.65 -11.40
C LEU A 275 3.47 21.63 -10.54
N MET A 276 3.65 21.94 -9.24
CA MET A 276 4.20 21.03 -8.24
C MET A 276 3.12 20.68 -7.21
N VAL A 277 2.92 19.38 -6.96
CA VAL A 277 1.80 18.89 -6.17
C VAL A 277 2.29 17.98 -5.02
N ASP A 278 1.95 18.35 -3.80
CA ASP A 278 1.97 17.41 -2.67
C ASP A 278 0.74 16.47 -2.77
N ALA A 279 0.99 15.25 -3.20
CA ALA A 279 -0.02 14.20 -3.35
C ALA A 279 -0.08 13.23 -2.16
N THR A 280 0.48 13.60 -1.02
CA THR A 280 0.56 12.72 0.16
C THR A 280 -0.79 12.22 0.64
N GLY A 281 -1.83 13.01 0.49
CA GLY A 281 -3.21 12.64 0.83
C GLY A 281 -4.05 12.17 -0.37
N SER A 282 -3.51 12.15 -1.59
CA SER A 282 -4.28 11.92 -2.81
C SER A 282 -3.78 10.79 -3.69
N ILE A 283 -2.48 10.44 -3.64
CA ILE A 283 -1.93 9.37 -4.47
C ILE A 283 -2.68 8.04 -4.24
N ASN A 284 -3.00 7.32 -5.31
CA ASN A 284 -3.87 6.15 -5.34
C ASN A 284 -5.34 6.40 -4.92
N LEU A 285 -5.72 7.61 -4.57
CA LEU A 285 -7.06 7.95 -4.08
C LEU A 285 -7.81 8.88 -5.02
N GLU A 286 -7.14 9.91 -5.51
CA GLU A 286 -7.70 10.89 -6.43
C GLU A 286 -7.16 10.70 -7.86
N ASP A 287 -7.78 11.32 -8.84
CA ASP A 287 -7.37 11.27 -10.24
C ASP A 287 -6.52 12.51 -10.61
N HIS A 288 -6.05 12.56 -11.86
CA HIS A 288 -5.42 13.75 -12.46
C HIS A 288 -4.02 14.12 -11.96
N HIS A 289 -3.29 13.22 -11.28
CA HIS A 289 -1.91 13.50 -10.87
C HIS A 289 -0.97 13.71 -12.07
N GLU A 290 -1.29 13.15 -13.24
CA GLU A 290 -0.58 13.34 -14.50
C GLU A 290 -0.54 14.80 -14.98
N LEU A 291 -1.42 15.65 -14.45
CA LEU A 291 -1.44 17.07 -14.75
C LEU A 291 -0.31 17.86 -14.10
N ALA A 292 0.36 17.29 -13.10
CA ALA A 292 1.48 17.91 -12.42
C ALA A 292 2.81 17.67 -13.18
N ASP A 293 3.73 18.62 -13.11
CA ASP A 293 5.09 18.48 -13.60
C ASP A 293 5.97 17.72 -12.60
N VAL A 294 5.70 17.93 -11.30
CA VAL A 294 6.39 17.29 -10.17
C VAL A 294 5.36 16.93 -9.10
N THR A 295 5.43 15.70 -8.60
CA THR A 295 4.52 15.23 -7.54
C THR A 295 5.33 14.61 -6.41
N MET A 296 4.97 14.89 -5.15
CA MET A 296 5.61 14.37 -3.96
C MET A 296 4.60 13.67 -3.05
N PHE A 297 5.00 12.53 -2.45
CA PHE A 297 4.12 11.79 -1.53
C PHE A 297 4.89 10.79 -0.68
N SER A 298 4.20 10.10 0.25
CA SER A 298 4.77 9.08 1.13
C SER A 298 4.22 7.69 0.84
N SER A 299 4.95 6.66 1.31
CA SER A 299 4.55 5.26 1.22
C SER A 299 3.34 4.89 2.09
N CYS A 300 3.12 5.57 3.22
CA CYS A 300 2.31 5.07 4.33
C CYS A 300 0.89 5.63 4.44
N LYS A 301 0.34 6.13 3.34
CA LYS A 301 -1.08 6.56 3.25
C LYS A 301 -1.81 5.76 2.17
N GLY A 302 -2.25 6.37 1.09
CA GLY A 302 -2.97 5.71 0.00
C GLY A 302 -2.24 4.53 -0.65
N LEU A 303 -0.92 4.45 -0.52
CA LEU A 303 -0.13 3.32 -1.01
C LEU A 303 -0.08 2.13 -0.04
N GLY A 304 -0.49 2.28 1.22
CA GLY A 304 -0.54 1.19 2.20
C GLY A 304 0.80 0.57 2.59
N GLY A 305 1.94 1.24 2.31
CA GLY A 305 3.28 0.75 2.66
C GLY A 305 3.71 1.13 4.08
N LEU A 306 4.86 0.59 4.50
CA LEU A 306 5.53 1.01 5.72
C LEU A 306 5.91 2.49 5.66
N THR A 307 6.10 3.10 6.83
CA THR A 307 6.76 4.40 6.93
C THR A 307 8.23 4.29 6.51
N GLY A 308 8.84 5.40 6.11
CA GLY A 308 10.29 5.46 5.84
C GLY A 308 10.66 5.72 4.38
N ALA A 309 9.67 5.90 3.48
CA ALA A 309 9.91 6.34 2.11
C ALA A 309 9.07 7.57 1.75
N GLY A 310 9.72 8.55 1.13
CA GLY A 310 9.10 9.57 0.32
C GLY A 310 9.35 9.27 -1.16
N PHE A 311 8.44 9.67 -2.04
CA PHE A 311 8.58 9.52 -3.48
C PHE A 311 8.46 10.88 -4.16
N ILE A 312 9.25 11.07 -5.21
CA ILE A 312 9.16 12.23 -6.10
C ILE A 312 9.01 11.69 -7.50
N THR A 313 7.91 12.04 -8.15
CA THR A 313 7.72 11.79 -9.57
C THR A 313 7.80 13.09 -10.36
N PHE A 314 8.35 13.05 -11.55
CA PHE A 314 8.58 14.23 -12.36
C PHE A 314 8.72 13.88 -13.83
N ASN A 315 8.45 14.82 -14.71
CA ASN A 315 8.75 14.69 -16.12
C ASN A 315 10.22 15.01 -16.37
N ARG A 316 10.94 14.19 -17.13
CA ARG A 316 12.39 14.34 -17.39
C ARG A 316 12.73 15.68 -18.01
N SER A 317 11.82 16.28 -18.74
CA SER A 317 11.98 17.63 -19.28
C SER A 317 12.29 18.66 -18.19
N GLN A 318 11.90 18.42 -16.95
CA GLN A 318 12.16 19.31 -15.82
C GLN A 318 13.63 19.27 -15.37
N LEU A 319 14.38 18.21 -15.68
CA LEU A 319 15.79 18.09 -15.32
C LEU A 319 16.70 19.12 -16.01
N SER A 320 16.29 19.65 -17.16
CA SER A 320 17.04 20.71 -17.87
C SER A 320 16.97 22.09 -17.20
N ALA A 321 16.04 22.26 -16.25
CA ALA A 321 15.76 23.53 -15.58
C ALA A 321 15.80 23.41 -14.04
N LEU A 322 16.65 22.54 -13.51
CA LEU A 322 16.86 22.44 -12.08
C LEU A 322 17.46 23.72 -11.51
N ASN A 323 17.16 24.02 -10.25
CA ASN A 323 17.72 25.14 -9.55
C ASN A 323 19.26 25.04 -9.50
N ALA A 324 19.95 26.13 -9.83
CA ALA A 324 21.40 26.18 -9.89
C ALA A 324 22.08 26.20 -8.50
N ALA A 325 21.31 26.41 -7.43
CA ALA A 325 21.86 26.38 -6.07
C ALA A 325 22.38 24.98 -5.72
N LYS A 326 23.65 24.91 -5.28
CA LYS A 326 24.28 23.64 -4.90
C LYS A 326 23.64 23.10 -3.64
N GLN A 327 22.86 22.05 -3.78
CA GLN A 327 22.17 21.40 -2.66
C GLN A 327 23.13 20.58 -1.78
N PRO A 328 22.87 20.47 -0.46
CA PRO A 328 23.50 19.43 0.36
C PRO A 328 23.24 18.04 -0.21
N PHE A 329 24.19 17.12 -0.04
CA PHE A 329 24.13 15.77 -0.64
C PHE A 329 22.78 15.06 -0.49
N ILE A 330 22.20 15.13 0.71
CA ILE A 330 20.90 14.46 1.00
C ILE A 330 19.69 15.19 0.39
N LEU A 331 19.83 16.43 0.01
CA LEU A 331 18.79 17.23 -0.65
C LEU A 331 18.99 17.33 -2.17
N ASP A 332 20.12 16.86 -2.69
CA ASP A 332 20.39 16.86 -4.13
C ASP A 332 19.65 15.70 -4.81
N LEU A 333 18.73 16.06 -5.71
CA LEU A 333 17.93 15.09 -6.48
C LEU A 333 18.80 14.12 -7.29
N ASN A 334 19.95 14.59 -7.81
CA ASN A 334 20.88 13.75 -8.57
C ASN A 334 21.45 12.60 -7.73
N THR A 335 21.57 12.78 -6.41
CA THR A 335 21.98 11.71 -5.49
C THR A 335 21.07 10.48 -5.59
N TYR A 336 19.78 10.69 -5.80
CA TYR A 336 18.77 9.64 -5.92
C TYR A 336 18.64 9.11 -7.35
N ILE A 337 18.70 10.00 -8.35
CA ILE A 337 18.66 9.60 -9.78
C ILE A 337 19.84 8.70 -10.11
N GLU A 338 21.04 9.06 -9.67
CA GLU A 338 22.28 8.33 -9.91
C GLU A 338 22.51 7.18 -8.91
N LYS A 339 21.56 6.94 -8.00
CA LYS A 339 21.61 5.86 -6.98
C LYS A 339 22.88 5.91 -6.10
N LYS A 340 23.37 7.10 -5.78
CA LYS A 340 24.55 7.32 -4.94
C LYS A 340 24.32 6.97 -3.47
N THR A 341 23.05 6.88 -3.04
CA THR A 341 22.66 6.52 -1.67
C THR A 341 21.81 5.26 -1.64
N THR A 342 21.70 4.64 -0.47
CA THR A 342 20.80 3.51 -0.27
C THR A 342 19.37 4.01 -0.28
N SER A 343 18.53 3.38 -1.11
CA SER A 343 17.09 3.64 -1.13
C SER A 343 16.41 3.08 0.13
N PRO A 344 15.18 3.48 0.44
CA PRO A 344 14.39 2.92 1.54
C PRO A 344 13.93 1.48 1.23
N ALA A 345 14.90 0.56 1.12
CA ALA A 345 14.75 -0.77 0.58
C ALA A 345 13.64 -1.59 1.26
N HIS A 346 13.64 -1.67 2.60
CA HIS A 346 12.63 -2.44 3.32
C HIS A 346 11.21 -1.91 3.11
N THR A 347 11.06 -0.58 3.01
CA THR A 347 9.76 0.02 2.69
C THR A 347 9.32 -0.33 1.27
N ILE A 348 10.23 -0.31 0.29
CA ILE A 348 9.92 -0.69 -1.09
C ILE A 348 9.58 -2.17 -1.17
N LEU A 349 10.41 -3.05 -0.60
CA LEU A 349 10.14 -4.50 -0.56
C LEU A 349 8.80 -4.81 0.08
N SER A 350 8.44 -4.13 1.17
CA SER A 350 7.16 -4.31 1.86
C SER A 350 5.94 -4.00 0.99
N MET A 351 6.13 -3.36 -0.14
CA MET A 351 5.06 -2.97 -1.06
C MET A 351 4.92 -3.89 -2.26
N ASP A 352 5.70 -4.97 -2.36
CA ASP A 352 5.70 -5.82 -3.54
C ASP A 352 4.31 -6.40 -3.84
N THR A 353 3.75 -7.16 -2.93
CA THR A 353 2.41 -7.74 -3.09
C THR A 353 1.32 -6.67 -3.20
N ILE A 354 1.35 -5.64 -2.33
CA ILE A 354 0.27 -4.66 -2.27
C ILE A 354 0.25 -3.71 -3.48
N SER A 355 1.38 -3.49 -4.14
CA SER A 355 1.44 -2.63 -5.32
C SER A 355 0.57 -3.14 -6.48
N GLY A 356 0.39 -4.45 -6.58
CA GLY A 356 -0.53 -5.09 -7.53
C GLY A 356 -2.02 -4.92 -7.17
N THR A 357 -2.35 -4.42 -5.99
CA THR A 357 -3.73 -4.31 -5.48
C THR A 357 -4.25 -2.87 -5.39
N PHE A 358 -3.49 -1.87 -5.82
CA PHE A 358 -3.85 -0.46 -5.71
C PHE A 358 -5.29 -0.12 -6.19
N PRO A 359 -5.76 -0.58 -7.35
CA PRO A 359 -7.13 -0.29 -7.77
C PRO A 359 -8.19 -0.87 -6.82
N ALA A 360 -7.96 -2.09 -6.32
CA ALA A 360 -8.87 -2.74 -5.38
C ALA A 360 -8.90 -2.04 -4.02
N GLN A 361 -7.74 -1.55 -3.53
CA GLN A 361 -7.65 -0.75 -2.31
C GLN A 361 -8.47 0.55 -2.45
N ARG A 362 -8.28 1.28 -3.56
CA ARG A 362 -9.03 2.52 -3.85
C ARG A 362 -10.54 2.27 -3.85
N GLU A 363 -10.98 1.19 -4.50
CA GLU A 363 -12.40 0.84 -4.57
C GLU A 363 -12.99 0.50 -3.20
N ARG A 364 -12.25 -0.21 -2.35
CA ARG A 364 -12.66 -0.50 -0.96
C ARG A 364 -12.82 0.78 -0.15
N ILE A 365 -11.86 1.69 -0.23
CA ILE A 365 -11.93 2.99 0.46
C ILE A 365 -13.13 3.80 -0.05
N ARG A 366 -13.43 3.76 -1.35
CA ARG A 366 -14.60 4.42 -1.93
C ARG A 366 -15.90 3.90 -1.32
N ARG A 367 -16.07 2.59 -1.27
CA ARG A 367 -17.25 1.96 -0.63
C ARG A 367 -17.37 2.30 0.85
N SER A 368 -16.24 2.29 1.55
CA SER A 368 -16.17 2.68 2.96
C SER A 368 -16.66 4.12 3.16
N LYS A 369 -16.15 5.07 2.36
CA LYS A 369 -16.60 6.46 2.40
C LYS A 369 -18.08 6.62 2.05
N GLU A 370 -18.55 5.97 1.01
CA GLU A 370 -19.96 6.01 0.62
C GLU A 370 -20.88 5.51 1.75
N GLN A 371 -20.45 4.50 2.46
CA GLN A 371 -21.19 3.99 3.62
C GLN A 371 -21.17 4.98 4.79
N PHE A 372 -20.02 5.61 5.07
CA PHE A 372 -19.93 6.69 6.04
C PHE A 372 -20.88 7.84 5.68
N MET A 373 -20.88 8.26 4.42
CA MET A 373 -21.75 9.34 3.94
C MET A 373 -23.24 9.01 4.05
N ARG A 374 -23.63 7.74 3.87
CA ARG A 374 -25.03 7.32 4.10
C ARG A 374 -25.46 7.42 5.56
N LEU A 375 -24.56 7.16 6.49
CA LEU A 375 -24.86 7.19 7.94
C LEU A 375 -24.72 8.57 8.57
N PHE A 376 -23.83 9.40 8.06
CA PHE A 376 -23.40 10.66 8.66
C PHE A 376 -23.40 11.87 7.74
N GLY A 377 -24.04 11.78 6.56
CA GLY A 377 -24.05 12.86 5.57
C GLY A 377 -24.71 14.16 6.05
N ASP A 378 -25.61 14.08 7.03
CA ASP A 378 -26.29 15.21 7.64
C ASP A 378 -25.46 15.98 8.68
N VAL A 379 -24.38 15.41 9.18
CA VAL A 379 -23.48 16.04 10.17
C VAL A 379 -22.17 16.55 9.58
N LEU A 380 -22.09 16.65 8.26
CA LEU A 380 -20.90 17.16 7.60
C LEU A 380 -20.61 18.60 8.01
N PHE A 381 -19.32 18.88 8.23
CA PHE A 381 -18.86 20.25 8.51
C PHE A 381 -19.00 21.14 7.26
N ARG A 382 -18.75 20.56 6.08
CA ARG A 382 -18.95 21.23 4.77
C ARG A 382 -20.05 20.51 3.99
N PRO A 383 -20.82 21.24 3.18
CA PRO A 383 -21.84 20.63 2.33
C PRO A 383 -21.26 19.52 1.43
N ALA A 384 -22.07 18.51 1.14
CA ALA A 384 -21.67 17.36 0.32
C ALA A 384 -21.25 17.71 -1.12
N ASN A 385 -21.59 18.92 -1.58
CA ASN A 385 -21.23 19.43 -2.92
C ASN A 385 -19.84 20.08 -2.98
N GLN A 386 -19.10 20.18 -1.87
CA GLN A 386 -17.71 20.59 -1.88
C GLN A 386 -16.80 19.40 -2.17
N ASN A 387 -15.67 19.66 -2.85
CA ASN A 387 -14.66 18.64 -3.16
C ASN A 387 -14.08 18.03 -1.88
N GLN A 388 -14.70 16.95 -1.43
CA GLN A 388 -14.22 16.19 -0.29
C GLN A 388 -13.31 15.05 -0.77
N PRO A 389 -12.09 14.94 -0.24
CA PRO A 389 -11.17 13.90 -0.65
C PRO A 389 -11.69 12.50 -0.30
N LEU A 390 -11.34 11.50 -1.11
CA LEU A 390 -11.68 10.12 -0.82
C LEU A 390 -11.13 9.65 0.52
N LEU A 391 -9.95 10.13 0.90
CA LEU A 391 -9.23 9.75 2.11
C LEU A 391 -10.02 10.04 3.39
N CYS A 392 -10.71 11.16 3.49
CA CYS A 392 -11.30 11.60 4.75
C CYS A 392 -12.54 12.50 4.59
N THR A 393 -13.27 12.63 5.69
CA THR A 393 -14.47 13.47 5.76
C THR A 393 -14.43 14.26 7.06
N LYS A 394 -14.73 15.55 6.98
CA LYS A 394 -14.81 16.47 8.14
C LYS A 394 -16.24 16.56 8.66
N VAL A 395 -16.41 16.32 9.93
CA VAL A 395 -17.71 16.35 10.61
C VAL A 395 -17.66 17.29 11.82
N LYS A 396 -18.82 17.72 12.28
CA LYS A 396 -18.93 18.54 13.50
C LYS A 396 -18.55 17.70 14.72
N ASN A 397 -17.68 18.22 15.56
CA ASN A 397 -17.10 17.48 16.70
C ASN A 397 -18.16 17.07 17.75
N ALA A 398 -19.21 17.85 17.90
CA ALA A 398 -20.29 17.57 18.83
C ALA A 398 -21.18 16.38 18.42
N GLU A 399 -21.05 15.87 17.21
CA GLU A 399 -22.03 14.94 16.63
C GLU A 399 -21.60 13.49 16.67
N ILE A 400 -20.27 13.20 16.76
CA ILE A 400 -19.74 11.82 16.71
C ILE A 400 -18.86 11.54 17.94
N GLU A 401 -19.13 10.42 18.60
CA GLU A 401 -18.32 9.86 19.67
C GLU A 401 -17.66 8.58 19.20
N LEU A 402 -16.33 8.51 19.34
CA LEU A 402 -15.53 7.35 19.00
C LEU A 402 -15.49 6.36 20.18
N PRO A 403 -15.78 5.08 19.98
CA PRO A 403 -15.56 4.07 21.02
C PRO A 403 -14.06 3.88 21.30
N ASP A 404 -13.71 3.40 22.49
CA ASP A 404 -12.33 3.24 23.00
C ASP A 404 -11.40 2.40 22.09
N TRP A 405 -11.99 1.57 21.23
CA TRP A 405 -11.25 0.76 20.28
C TRP A 405 -11.00 1.43 18.93
N MET A 406 -11.45 2.68 18.74
CA MET A 406 -11.13 3.51 17.57
C MET A 406 -10.15 4.60 17.96
N ILE A 407 -9.18 4.85 17.08
CA ILE A 407 -8.27 5.98 17.18
C ILE A 407 -8.67 6.99 16.11
N GLY A 408 -9.19 8.12 16.55
CA GLY A 408 -9.52 9.25 15.69
C GLY A 408 -8.29 10.05 15.30
N TYR A 409 -8.48 10.92 14.33
CA TYR A 409 -7.49 11.91 13.93
C TYR A 409 -7.86 13.26 14.54
N GLU A 410 -7.00 13.78 15.39
CA GLU A 410 -7.07 15.17 15.80
C GLU A 410 -6.44 16.04 14.71
N PRO A 411 -7.24 16.78 13.93
CA PRO A 411 -6.70 17.63 12.88
C PRO A 411 -5.81 18.69 13.49
N ARG A 412 -4.68 18.95 12.84
CA ARG A 412 -3.79 20.06 13.18
C ARG A 412 -4.37 21.40 12.72
N ALA A 413 -5.60 21.42 12.22
CA ALA A 413 -6.33 22.62 11.86
C ALA A 413 -6.99 23.25 13.09
N ILE A 414 -7.16 24.54 13.02
CA ILE A 414 -7.46 25.47 14.11
C ILE A 414 -8.96 25.48 14.51
N GLU A 415 -9.82 24.77 13.79
CA GLU A 415 -11.25 24.79 14.06
C GLU A 415 -11.61 23.81 15.18
N ALA A 416 -11.89 24.36 16.36
CA ALA A 416 -12.14 23.60 17.60
C ALA A 416 -13.40 22.71 17.57
N ASP A 417 -14.32 22.93 16.64
CA ASP A 417 -15.64 22.29 16.64
C ASP A 417 -15.79 21.19 15.57
N CYS A 418 -14.69 20.68 15.03
CA CYS A 418 -14.71 19.62 14.01
C CYS A 418 -13.76 18.50 14.32
N GLN A 419 -14.06 17.33 13.76
CA GLN A 419 -13.14 16.20 13.67
C GLN A 419 -13.09 15.68 12.24
N VAL A 420 -11.99 15.01 11.91
CA VAL A 420 -11.80 14.38 10.60
C VAL A 420 -11.82 12.87 10.79
N VAL A 421 -12.68 12.20 10.06
CA VAL A 421 -12.77 10.75 10.00
C VAL A 421 -12.10 10.29 8.72
N CYS A 422 -11.08 9.45 8.83
CA CYS A 422 -10.34 8.93 7.68
C CYS A 422 -10.81 7.52 7.35
N HIS A 423 -10.83 7.19 6.06
CA HIS A 423 -11.40 5.95 5.53
C HIS A 423 -10.34 4.91 5.16
N LEU A 424 -9.05 5.20 5.40
CA LEU A 424 -7.93 4.31 5.04
C LEU A 424 -7.88 2.99 5.81
N PHE A 425 -8.62 2.86 6.91
CA PHE A 425 -8.65 1.61 7.68
C PHE A 425 -9.12 0.41 6.87
N ASP A 426 -9.86 0.63 5.79
CA ASP A 426 -10.43 -0.40 4.95
C ASP A 426 -9.67 -0.62 3.62
N GLN A 427 -8.40 -0.22 3.55
CA GLN A 427 -7.57 -0.47 2.36
C GLN A 427 -7.41 -1.97 2.06
N PHE A 428 -7.38 -2.80 3.09
CA PHE A 428 -7.12 -4.22 2.99
C PHE A 428 -8.29 -5.04 3.53
N PRO A 429 -8.50 -6.27 3.02
CA PRO A 429 -9.49 -7.17 3.58
C PRO A 429 -9.31 -7.33 5.09
N SER A 430 -10.34 -7.05 5.84
CA SER A 430 -10.38 -7.23 7.29
C SER A 430 -11.56 -8.11 7.66
N ASN A 431 -11.57 -8.65 8.89
CA ASN A 431 -12.70 -9.41 9.41
C ASN A 431 -13.89 -8.51 9.82
N ARG A 432 -13.79 -7.20 9.60
CA ARG A 432 -14.84 -6.22 9.90
C ARG A 432 -15.31 -5.57 8.63
N GLU A 433 -16.61 -5.56 8.42
CA GLU A 433 -17.21 -4.78 7.35
C GLU A 433 -17.20 -3.30 7.73
N PRO A 434 -17.02 -2.38 6.75
CA PRO A 434 -17.07 -0.94 7.00
C PRO A 434 -18.33 -0.50 7.74
N GLY A 435 -19.47 -1.19 7.49
CA GLY A 435 -20.73 -0.95 8.17
C GLY A 435 -20.68 -1.17 9.66
N ASP A 436 -20.01 -2.22 10.09
CA ASP A 436 -19.87 -2.53 11.51
C ASP A 436 -18.97 -1.51 12.23
N VAL A 437 -17.95 -1.01 11.52
CA VAL A 437 -17.07 0.04 12.04
C VAL A 437 -17.85 1.33 12.22
N TYR A 438 -18.54 1.81 11.19
CA TYR A 438 -19.24 3.08 11.27
C TYR A 438 -20.53 3.04 12.12
N SER A 439 -21.25 1.92 12.15
CA SER A 439 -22.42 1.76 13.04
C SER A 439 -22.05 1.80 14.52
N SER A 440 -20.79 1.53 14.85
CA SER A 440 -20.26 1.66 16.21
C SER A 440 -19.96 3.10 16.61
N LEU A 441 -19.91 4.04 15.66
CA LEU A 441 -19.82 5.46 15.95
C LEU A 441 -21.16 5.94 16.52
N LYS A 442 -21.15 6.48 17.71
CA LYS A 442 -22.36 6.99 18.37
C LYS A 442 -22.55 8.47 18.03
N ARG A 443 -23.79 8.86 17.75
CA ARG A 443 -24.14 10.29 17.75
C ARG A 443 -24.17 10.78 19.21
N LYS A 444 -23.45 11.83 19.48
CA LYS A 444 -23.55 12.51 20.79
C LYS A 444 -24.96 13.05 20.92
N SER A 445 -25.68 12.66 21.98
CA SER A 445 -26.95 13.27 22.31
C SER A 445 -26.71 14.75 22.61
N ILE A 446 -27.31 15.63 21.83
CA ILE A 446 -27.32 17.07 22.14
C ILE A 446 -28.04 17.20 23.44
N LYS A 447 -27.31 17.35 24.58
CA LYS A 447 -27.92 17.81 25.79
C LYS A 447 -28.40 19.23 25.48
N SER A 448 -29.71 19.37 25.33
CA SER A 448 -30.33 20.70 25.31
C SER A 448 -29.79 21.47 26.52
N LYS A 449 -29.01 22.50 26.25
CA LYS A 449 -28.71 23.49 27.30
C LYS A 449 -30.03 24.16 27.57
N SER A 450 -30.72 23.66 28.65
CA SER A 450 -31.84 24.36 29.30
C SER A 450 -31.32 25.59 30.02
#